data_06397c8550643835eb84732623de75ad
#
_entry.id   06397c8550643835eb84732623de75ad
#
_cell.length_a   1.000
_cell.length_b   1.000
_cell.length_c   1.000
_cell.angle_alpha   90.00
_cell.angle_beta   90.00
_cell.angle_gamma   90.00
#
_symmetry.space_group_name_H-M   'P 1'
#
loop_
_entity.id
_entity.type
_entity.pdbx_description
1 polymer ?
#
loop_
_entity_poly.entity_id
_entity_poly.type
_entity_poly.pdbx_seq_one_letter_code
_entity_poly.pdbx_strand_id
1 'polypeptide(L)'
;MNCNKISRRSFLAAAGAALALTACGDGASSAASTASSAVSETASSGAAAEESAELIVFAAASLTETLNAIAETYTANNPGITFQFNFDSSGTLKTQIQEGAECDLFLSAGQKQMNQLDIAASAEANPDGLDFVDDDTRVDLLENKVVLCVPEGDPKGIESFDDLAAHLKAGDILFCMGNSDVPVGQYTQKILAYYDLDEAALAAAGVITYGSNVKEVTTQVSEASVDAGVIYCTDATSAGLSIVDEATAEMCGQVVYPAAVLKNAPHAEAAKEFLAYLRTDAAADVFESVGFTAL
;
A
#
# COMPACT_ATOMS: atom_id res chain seq x y z
N MET A 1 -1.39 -44.67 -21.31
CA MET A 1 -2.77 -45.19 -21.30
C MET A 1 -3.67 -44.17 -20.66
N ASN A 2 -4.58 -43.74 -21.50
CA ASN A 2 -5.82 -42.99 -21.32
C ASN A 2 -5.84 -41.59 -20.72
N CYS A 3 -6.00 -40.66 -21.67
CA CYS A 3 -6.69 -39.39 -21.60
C CYS A 3 -8.10 -39.52 -21.03
N ASN A 4 -8.54 -38.52 -20.28
CA ASN A 4 -9.95 -38.15 -20.31
C ASN A 4 -10.11 -36.64 -20.42
N LYS A 5 -10.53 -36.22 -21.63
CA LYS A 5 -11.07 -34.89 -21.96
C LYS A 5 -12.48 -34.78 -21.38
N ILE A 6 -12.83 -33.71 -20.69
CA ILE A 6 -14.22 -33.33 -20.46
C ILE A 6 -14.47 -31.94 -21.02
N SER A 7 -15.38 -31.99 -21.93
CA SER A 7 -16.07 -31.12 -22.86
C SER A 7 -16.66 -29.83 -22.28
N ARG A 8 -16.51 -28.78 -23.10
CA ARG A 8 -17.26 -27.53 -23.07
C ARG A 8 -18.76 -27.82 -23.28
N ARG A 9 -19.61 -27.18 -22.50
CA ARG A 9 -21.03 -26.97 -22.86
C ARG A 9 -21.39 -25.51 -22.70
N SER A 10 -21.57 -24.91 -23.87
CA SER A 10 -22.26 -23.65 -24.13
C SER A 10 -23.71 -23.78 -23.71
N PHE A 11 -24.28 -22.73 -23.13
CA PHE A 11 -25.72 -22.47 -23.16
C PHE A 11 -25.98 -21.07 -23.69
N LEU A 12 -26.65 -21.08 -24.85
CA LEU A 12 -27.17 -19.90 -25.54
C LEU A 12 -28.66 -19.74 -25.18
N ALA A 13 -29.08 -18.47 -25.06
CA ALA A 13 -30.31 -17.83 -25.47
C ALA A 13 -31.65 -18.20 -24.83
N ALA A 14 -32.40 -17.19 -24.43
CA ALA A 14 -33.65 -16.84 -25.11
C ALA A 14 -34.16 -15.46 -24.68
N ALA A 15 -34.53 -14.70 -25.68
CA ALA A 15 -35.16 -13.39 -25.65
C ALA A 15 -36.65 -13.50 -25.34
N GLY A 16 -37.23 -12.43 -24.81
CA GLY A 16 -38.70 -12.28 -24.71
C GLY A 16 -39.07 -10.81 -24.54
N ALA A 17 -39.49 -10.20 -25.64
CA ALA A 17 -40.07 -8.87 -25.71
C ALA A 17 -41.60 -8.96 -25.58
N ALA A 18 -42.25 -7.96 -24.98
CA ALA A 18 -43.64 -7.55 -25.26
C ALA A 18 -43.88 -6.14 -24.68
N LEU A 19 -44.15 -5.33 -25.47
CA LEU A 19 -44.96 -4.20 -25.91
C LEU A 19 -46.34 -4.11 -25.24
N ALA A 20 -46.79 -2.88 -24.97
CA ALA A 20 -48.00 -2.17 -25.38
C ALA A 20 -48.28 -1.01 -24.41
N LEU A 21 -48.25 0.23 -24.80
CA LEU A 21 -49.14 1.10 -25.59
C LEU A 21 -50.46 1.51 -24.90
N THR A 22 -50.60 2.83 -24.91
CA THR A 22 -51.79 3.72 -25.03
C THR A 22 -52.41 4.17 -23.71
N ALA A 23 -52.92 5.39 -23.53
CA ALA A 23 -53.43 6.41 -24.46
C ALA A 23 -53.55 7.77 -23.77
N CYS A 24 -53.66 8.78 -24.59
CA CYS A 24 -53.96 10.18 -24.38
C CYS A 24 -55.26 10.48 -23.61
N GLY A 25 -55.30 11.69 -23.04
CA GLY A 25 -56.54 12.35 -22.60
C GLY A 25 -56.28 13.83 -22.31
N ASP A 26 -56.64 14.68 -23.28
CA ASP A 26 -56.71 16.13 -23.23
C ASP A 26 -57.72 16.65 -22.23
N GLY A 27 -57.49 17.86 -21.72
CA GLY A 27 -58.49 18.63 -21.01
C GLY A 27 -57.96 19.93 -20.41
N ALA A 28 -58.05 21.01 -21.17
CA ALA A 28 -57.77 22.36 -20.77
C ALA A 28 -58.84 22.94 -19.84
N SER A 29 -58.53 23.82 -18.91
CA SER A 29 -58.99 25.21 -18.86
C SER A 29 -58.77 25.90 -17.50
N SER A 30 -58.13 27.03 -17.58
CA SER A 30 -58.21 28.27 -16.80
C SER A 30 -59.01 28.36 -15.48
N ALA A 31 -58.36 28.91 -14.46
CA ALA A 31 -58.75 30.24 -13.93
C ALA A 31 -57.77 30.69 -12.79
N ALA A 32 -57.41 31.92 -12.88
CA ALA A 32 -56.59 32.67 -11.90
C ALA A 32 -57.34 32.91 -10.59
N SER A 33 -56.65 32.92 -9.48
CA SER A 33 -56.96 33.82 -8.36
C SER A 33 -55.73 34.03 -7.50
N THR A 34 -55.43 35.29 -7.34
CA THR A 34 -54.44 35.92 -6.45
C THR A 34 -54.84 35.75 -4.97
N ALA A 35 -53.86 35.48 -4.11
CA ALA A 35 -53.66 36.21 -2.87
C ALA A 35 -52.51 35.69 -1.98
N SER A 36 -51.58 36.57 -1.76
CA SER A 36 -51.00 36.96 -0.46
C SER A 36 -50.13 35.99 0.33
N SER A 37 -48.86 36.35 0.30
CA SER A 37 -47.83 36.42 1.36
C SER A 37 -48.09 35.71 2.70
N ALA A 38 -47.27 34.73 2.98
CA ALA A 38 -46.68 34.52 4.31
C ALA A 38 -45.28 34.02 4.11
N VAL A 39 -44.32 34.90 4.42
CA VAL A 39 -42.90 34.56 4.57
C VAL A 39 -42.79 33.69 5.81
N SER A 40 -42.53 32.43 5.64
CA SER A 40 -42.07 31.55 6.70
C SER A 40 -40.60 31.30 6.40
N GLU A 41 -39.76 32.05 7.11
CA GLU A 41 -38.33 31.73 7.22
C GLU A 41 -38.24 30.40 7.92
N THR A 42 -38.20 29.34 7.15
CA THR A 42 -37.69 28.04 7.64
C THR A 42 -36.19 28.14 7.57
N ALA A 43 -35.57 28.32 8.73
CA ALA A 43 -34.14 28.12 8.88
C ALA A 43 -33.84 26.71 8.39
N SER A 44 -33.32 26.61 7.16
CA SER A 44 -32.68 25.42 6.66
C SER A 44 -31.38 25.27 7.47
N SER A 45 -31.43 24.49 8.53
CA SER A 45 -30.21 23.90 9.07
C SER A 45 -29.68 23.02 7.93
N GLY A 46 -28.72 23.55 7.19
CA GLY A 46 -27.94 22.76 6.23
C GLY A 46 -27.21 21.67 7.01
N ALA A 47 -27.76 20.48 7.06
CA ALA A 47 -26.93 19.30 7.17
C ALA A 47 -26.03 19.37 5.94
N ALA A 48 -24.75 19.59 6.15
CA ALA A 48 -23.75 19.36 5.13
C ALA A 48 -24.03 17.95 4.60
N ALA A 49 -24.29 17.80 3.30
CA ALA A 49 -24.34 16.50 2.69
C ALA A 49 -23.00 15.85 3.02
N GLU A 50 -23.00 14.73 3.74
CA GLU A 50 -21.80 13.96 3.95
C GLU A 50 -21.29 13.58 2.56
N GLU A 51 -20.14 14.09 2.18
CA GLU A 51 -19.56 13.88 0.87
C GLU A 51 -19.17 12.41 0.81
N SER A 52 -19.81 11.64 -0.05
CA SER A 52 -19.49 10.22 -0.22
C SER A 52 -18.34 10.09 -1.21
N ALA A 53 -17.28 9.40 -0.82
CA ALA A 53 -16.14 9.12 -1.67
C ALA A 53 -15.62 7.70 -1.47
N GLU A 54 -15.15 7.08 -2.57
CA GLU A 54 -14.36 5.85 -2.51
C GLU A 54 -12.90 6.23 -2.70
N LEU A 55 -12.15 6.30 -1.59
CA LEU A 55 -10.74 6.68 -1.61
C LEU A 55 -9.87 5.56 -2.20
N ILE A 56 -9.14 5.88 -3.25
CA ILE A 56 -8.17 4.99 -3.89
C ILE A 56 -6.81 5.21 -3.24
N VAL A 57 -6.38 4.26 -2.40
CA VAL A 57 -5.16 4.37 -1.62
C VAL A 57 -4.13 3.36 -2.09
N PHE A 58 -3.00 3.85 -2.60
CA PHE A 58 -1.84 3.03 -2.93
C PHE A 58 -0.89 3.02 -1.74
N ALA A 59 -0.64 1.86 -1.18
CA ALA A 59 0.18 1.75 0.02
C ALA A 59 1.16 0.57 -0.04
N ALA A 60 2.34 0.78 0.53
CA ALA A 60 3.32 -0.29 0.66
C ALA A 60 2.72 -1.53 1.34
N ALA A 61 3.05 -2.72 0.84
CA ALA A 61 2.49 -3.99 1.29
C ALA A 61 2.64 -4.22 2.82
N SER A 62 3.67 -3.66 3.44
CA SER A 62 3.88 -3.70 4.90
C SER A 62 2.82 -2.95 5.72
N LEU A 63 2.01 -2.10 5.09
CA LEU A 63 0.93 -1.35 5.72
C LEU A 63 -0.44 -2.07 5.66
N THR A 64 -0.51 -3.25 5.05
CA THR A 64 -1.78 -3.93 4.76
C THR A 64 -2.65 -4.11 6.00
N GLU A 65 -2.11 -4.66 7.07
CA GLU A 65 -2.87 -4.98 8.28
C GLU A 65 -3.34 -3.71 9.00
N THR A 66 -2.42 -2.74 9.15
CA THR A 66 -2.71 -1.50 9.90
C THR A 66 -3.69 -0.60 9.15
N LEU A 67 -3.52 -0.40 7.85
CA LEU A 67 -4.44 0.43 7.07
C LEU A 67 -5.84 -0.18 6.97
N ASN A 68 -5.98 -1.49 6.86
CA ASN A 68 -7.29 -2.13 6.91
C ASN A 68 -7.99 -1.89 8.26
N ALA A 69 -7.27 -2.06 9.38
CA ALA A 69 -7.83 -1.82 10.72
C ALA A 69 -8.20 -0.34 10.95
N ILE A 70 -7.36 0.57 10.46
CA ILE A 70 -7.62 2.02 10.52
C ILE A 70 -8.83 2.39 9.66
N ALA A 71 -8.93 1.85 8.44
CA ALA A 71 -10.05 2.10 7.53
C ALA A 71 -11.39 1.63 8.10
N GLU A 72 -11.44 0.48 8.77
CA GLU A 72 -12.65 0.01 9.46
C GLU A 72 -13.12 1.03 10.50
N THR A 73 -12.19 1.53 11.33
CA THR A 73 -12.49 2.54 12.36
C THR A 73 -12.88 3.88 11.73
N TYR A 74 -12.19 4.31 10.68
CA TYR A 74 -12.48 5.56 9.99
C TYR A 74 -13.85 5.55 9.33
N THR A 75 -14.18 4.49 8.58
CA THR A 75 -15.49 4.32 7.92
C THR A 75 -16.64 4.28 8.94
N ALA A 76 -16.43 3.65 10.09
CA ALA A 76 -17.45 3.64 11.15
C ALA A 76 -17.81 5.04 11.66
N ASN A 77 -16.87 5.97 11.65
CA ASN A 77 -17.05 7.37 12.04
C ASN A 77 -17.40 8.28 10.86
N ASN A 78 -17.14 7.87 9.62
CA ASN A 78 -17.38 8.60 8.37
C ASN A 78 -18.09 7.69 7.36
N PRO A 79 -19.38 7.39 7.54
CA PRO A 79 -20.09 6.34 6.78
C PRO A 79 -20.21 6.64 5.27
N GLY A 80 -19.94 7.88 4.84
CA GLY A 80 -19.85 8.25 3.42
C GLY A 80 -18.53 7.85 2.76
N ILE A 81 -17.50 7.49 3.53
CA ILE A 81 -16.18 7.18 3.01
C ILE A 81 -15.96 5.67 2.98
N THR A 82 -15.53 5.18 1.81
CA THR A 82 -15.09 3.80 1.58
C THR A 82 -13.67 3.79 1.01
N PHE A 83 -13.02 2.64 1.00
CA PHE A 83 -11.63 2.52 0.57
C PHE A 83 -11.46 1.44 -0.49
N GLN A 84 -10.69 1.79 -1.54
CA GLN A 84 -10.11 0.84 -2.47
C GLN A 84 -8.60 0.84 -2.27
N PHE A 85 -8.08 -0.17 -1.59
CA PHE A 85 -6.64 -0.32 -1.38
C PHE A 85 -5.96 -1.06 -2.53
N ASN A 86 -4.76 -0.58 -2.90
CA ASN A 86 -3.82 -1.29 -3.73
C ASN A 86 -2.53 -1.46 -2.93
N PHE A 87 -2.27 -2.67 -2.43
CA PHE A 87 -1.11 -3.00 -1.64
C PHE A 87 -0.08 -3.74 -2.48
N ASP A 88 1.09 -3.13 -2.69
CA ASP A 88 2.21 -3.75 -3.41
C ASP A 88 3.54 -3.11 -2.98
N SER A 89 4.64 -3.45 -3.65
CA SER A 89 5.89 -2.72 -3.45
C SER A 89 5.73 -1.26 -3.87
N SER A 90 6.39 -0.36 -3.13
CA SER A 90 6.31 1.07 -3.46
C SER A 90 6.85 1.38 -4.86
N GLY A 91 7.77 0.56 -5.38
CA GLY A 91 8.27 0.68 -6.75
C GLY A 91 7.21 0.35 -7.80
N THR A 92 6.47 -0.75 -7.60
CA THR A 92 5.34 -1.14 -8.47
C THR A 92 4.26 -0.06 -8.45
N LEU A 93 3.86 0.41 -7.26
CA LEU A 93 2.84 1.44 -7.09
C LEU A 93 3.25 2.76 -7.74
N LYS A 94 4.52 3.18 -7.56
CA LYS A 94 5.08 4.35 -8.23
C LYS A 94 4.96 4.22 -9.75
N THR A 95 5.28 3.06 -10.32
CA THR A 95 5.18 2.81 -11.76
C THR A 95 3.74 2.88 -12.24
N GLN A 96 2.78 2.33 -11.51
CA GLN A 96 1.36 2.43 -11.84
C GLN A 96 0.88 3.89 -11.83
N ILE A 97 1.31 4.71 -10.86
CA ILE A 97 1.02 6.16 -10.82
C ILE A 97 1.59 6.86 -12.06
N GLN A 98 2.83 6.56 -12.43
CA GLN A 98 3.47 7.11 -13.64
C GLN A 98 2.73 6.71 -14.92
N GLU A 99 2.15 5.52 -14.98
CA GLU A 99 1.37 5.01 -16.10
C GLU A 99 -0.07 5.54 -16.12
N GLY A 100 -0.45 6.38 -15.15
CA GLY A 100 -1.73 7.08 -15.10
C GLY A 100 -2.82 6.35 -14.33
N ALA A 101 -2.47 5.42 -13.45
CA ALA A 101 -3.45 4.84 -12.52
C ALA A 101 -4.03 5.92 -11.60
N GLU A 102 -5.34 5.90 -11.40
CA GLU A 102 -6.00 6.77 -10.43
C GLU A 102 -5.56 6.40 -9.01
N CYS A 103 -5.18 7.41 -8.24
CA CYS A 103 -4.75 7.27 -6.86
C CYS A 103 -5.00 8.58 -6.12
N ASP A 104 -5.67 8.51 -4.99
CA ASP A 104 -5.91 9.67 -4.12
C ASP A 104 -4.73 9.90 -3.17
N LEU A 105 -4.26 8.84 -2.52
CA LEU A 105 -3.23 8.89 -1.48
C LEU A 105 -2.18 7.81 -1.71
N PHE A 106 -0.90 8.19 -1.73
CA PHE A 106 0.23 7.29 -1.83
C PHE A 106 1.04 7.23 -0.54
N LEU A 107 1.24 6.02 0.00
CA LEU A 107 2.08 5.74 1.17
C LEU A 107 3.22 4.81 0.76
N SER A 108 4.44 5.30 0.83
CA SER A 108 5.64 4.58 0.40
C SER A 108 6.45 4.05 1.59
N ALA A 109 7.01 2.85 1.48
CA ALA A 109 7.95 2.29 2.47
C ALA A 109 9.40 2.83 2.32
N GLY A 110 9.59 3.88 1.54
CA GLY A 110 10.89 4.52 1.34
C GLY A 110 10.77 5.87 0.66
N GLN A 111 11.68 6.76 1.04
CA GLN A 111 11.75 8.12 0.50
C GLN A 111 12.03 8.16 -1.02
N LYS A 112 12.80 7.18 -1.53
CA LYS A 112 13.22 7.16 -2.94
C LYS A 112 12.03 7.18 -3.89
N GLN A 113 11.03 6.33 -3.67
CA GLN A 113 9.88 6.21 -4.57
C GLN A 113 8.98 7.45 -4.52
N MET A 114 8.79 8.03 -3.34
CA MET A 114 8.09 9.31 -3.19
C MET A 114 8.85 10.44 -3.86
N ASN A 115 10.16 10.55 -3.64
CA ASN A 115 11.00 11.58 -4.26
C ASN A 115 10.95 11.51 -5.80
N GLN A 116 10.88 10.33 -6.38
CA GLN A 116 10.79 10.16 -7.84
C GLN A 116 9.47 10.66 -8.46
N LEU A 117 8.44 10.89 -7.66
CA LEU A 117 7.14 11.43 -8.08
C LEU A 117 6.96 12.92 -7.72
N ASP A 118 7.88 13.49 -6.97
CA ASP A 118 7.79 14.80 -6.33
C ASP A 118 8.70 15.80 -7.01
N ILE A 119 8.11 16.83 -7.65
CA ILE A 119 8.86 17.89 -8.34
C ILE A 119 9.71 18.75 -7.38
N ALA A 120 9.34 18.80 -6.09
CA ALA A 120 10.11 19.51 -5.07
C ALA A 120 11.39 18.77 -4.66
N ALA A 121 11.52 17.49 -5.02
CA ALA A 121 12.74 16.72 -4.79
C ALA A 121 13.91 17.21 -5.66
N SER A 122 15.14 16.89 -5.25
CA SER A 122 16.31 17.24 -6.05
C SER A 122 16.29 16.58 -7.44
N ALA A 123 16.92 17.20 -8.42
CA ALA A 123 17.03 16.63 -9.78
C ALA A 123 17.74 15.25 -9.81
N GLU A 124 18.56 14.94 -8.80
CA GLU A 124 19.16 13.62 -8.65
C GLU A 124 18.14 12.58 -8.17
N ALA A 125 17.24 12.98 -7.25
CA ALA A 125 16.21 12.11 -6.68
C ALA A 125 15.02 11.94 -7.61
N ASN A 126 14.72 12.93 -8.45
CA ASN A 126 13.66 12.92 -9.47
C ASN A 126 14.24 13.32 -10.84
N PRO A 127 15.03 12.43 -11.48
CA PRO A 127 15.71 12.74 -12.75
C PRO A 127 14.75 12.93 -13.92
N ASP A 128 13.56 12.37 -13.85
CA ASP A 128 12.53 12.47 -14.88
C ASP A 128 11.65 13.72 -14.73
N GLY A 129 11.83 14.49 -13.66
CA GLY A 129 11.08 15.72 -13.38
C GLY A 129 9.58 15.48 -13.22
N LEU A 130 9.18 14.37 -12.62
CA LEU A 130 7.79 14.01 -12.43
C LEU A 130 7.12 14.89 -11.37
N ASP A 131 5.85 15.22 -11.58
CA ASP A 131 5.08 16.16 -10.76
C ASP A 131 3.71 15.57 -10.41
N PHE A 132 3.72 14.51 -9.59
CA PHE A 132 2.49 13.80 -9.18
C PHE A 132 2.06 14.11 -7.74
N VAL A 133 2.98 14.55 -6.89
CA VAL A 133 2.73 14.80 -5.46
C VAL A 133 2.15 16.20 -5.24
N ASP A 134 1.08 16.31 -4.44
CA ASP A 134 0.65 17.60 -3.89
C ASP A 134 1.58 17.97 -2.74
N ASP A 135 2.55 18.86 -3.04
CA ASP A 135 3.68 19.21 -2.17
C ASP A 135 3.24 19.69 -0.77
N ASP A 136 2.06 20.33 -0.68
CA ASP A 136 1.51 20.83 0.57
C ASP A 136 1.01 19.70 1.51
N THR A 137 0.88 18.48 0.97
CA THR A 137 0.35 17.32 1.71
C THR A 137 1.42 16.31 2.13
N ARG A 138 2.61 16.39 1.53
CA ARG A 138 3.67 15.42 1.80
C ARG A 138 4.14 15.49 3.25
N VAL A 139 4.14 14.33 3.92
CA VAL A 139 4.61 14.17 5.29
C VAL A 139 5.45 12.90 5.43
N ASP A 140 6.40 12.92 6.34
CA ASP A 140 7.02 11.71 6.88
C ASP A 140 6.09 11.19 7.98
N LEU A 141 5.43 10.06 7.72
CA LEU A 141 4.33 9.57 8.55
C LEU A 141 4.82 8.61 9.62
N LEU A 142 5.68 7.64 9.24
CA LEU A 142 6.10 6.54 10.10
C LEU A 142 7.59 6.26 9.92
N GLU A 143 8.17 5.69 10.97
CA GLU A 143 9.47 5.03 10.92
C GLU A 143 9.31 3.51 11.16
N ASN A 144 10.13 2.70 10.50
CA ASN A 144 10.16 1.26 10.65
C ASN A 144 11.59 0.78 10.85
N LYS A 145 11.78 -0.51 11.09
CA LYS A 145 13.07 -1.16 11.26
C LYS A 145 13.22 -2.30 10.28
N VAL A 146 14.40 -2.46 9.73
CA VAL A 146 14.78 -3.63 8.93
C VAL A 146 15.33 -4.70 9.85
N VAL A 147 14.81 -5.91 9.73
CA VAL A 147 15.17 -7.04 10.59
C VAL A 147 15.55 -8.27 9.77
N LEU A 148 16.40 -9.08 10.37
CA LEU A 148 16.74 -10.41 9.89
C LEU A 148 15.82 -11.42 10.56
N CYS A 149 15.14 -12.20 9.75
CA CYS A 149 14.25 -13.27 10.20
C CYS A 149 14.67 -14.63 9.67
N VAL A 150 14.40 -15.64 10.46
CA VAL A 150 14.64 -17.04 10.15
C VAL A 150 13.34 -17.84 10.31
N PRO A 151 13.18 -18.99 9.62
CA PRO A 151 12.06 -19.87 9.83
C PRO A 151 12.06 -20.49 11.25
N GLU A 152 10.92 -21.06 11.64
CA GLU A 152 10.79 -21.73 12.92
C GLU A 152 11.86 -22.80 13.13
N GLY A 153 12.52 -22.76 14.27
CA GLY A 153 13.58 -23.71 14.66
C GLY A 153 14.95 -23.39 14.12
N ASP A 154 15.11 -22.35 13.34
CA ASP A 154 16.40 -21.86 12.80
C ASP A 154 17.39 -23.00 12.45
N PRO A 155 17.16 -23.76 11.36
CA PRO A 155 17.94 -24.96 11.06
C PRO A 155 19.41 -24.67 10.72
N LYS A 156 19.77 -23.40 10.51
CA LYS A 156 21.12 -22.97 10.16
C LYS A 156 21.88 -22.30 11.32
N GLY A 157 21.18 -21.93 12.39
CA GLY A 157 21.76 -21.24 13.55
C GLY A 157 22.22 -19.82 13.23
N ILE A 158 21.41 -19.07 12.48
CA ILE A 158 21.70 -17.68 12.09
C ILE A 158 21.17 -16.76 13.19
N GLU A 159 22.06 -16.21 14.00
CA GLU A 159 21.70 -15.39 15.16
C GLU A 159 21.93 -13.88 14.91
N SER A 160 22.61 -13.50 13.81
CA SER A 160 22.99 -12.13 13.53
C SER A 160 23.20 -11.85 12.04
N PHE A 161 23.25 -10.57 11.64
CA PHE A 161 23.71 -10.18 10.31
C PHE A 161 25.15 -10.59 10.02
N ASP A 162 26.01 -10.69 11.04
CA ASP A 162 27.38 -11.21 10.88
C ASP A 162 27.36 -12.69 10.47
N ASP A 163 26.51 -13.51 11.11
CA ASP A 163 26.32 -14.92 10.75
C ASP A 163 25.72 -15.04 9.34
N LEU A 164 24.68 -14.25 9.03
CA LEU A 164 24.12 -14.19 7.68
C LEU A 164 25.21 -13.91 6.64
N ALA A 165 26.06 -12.91 6.87
CA ALA A 165 27.16 -12.56 5.97
C ALA A 165 28.16 -13.70 5.81
N ALA A 166 28.48 -14.43 6.89
CA ALA A 166 29.36 -15.58 6.84
C ALA A 166 28.78 -16.74 6.02
N HIS A 167 27.48 -17.05 6.20
CA HIS A 167 26.77 -18.07 5.45
C HIS A 167 26.61 -17.71 3.96
N LEU A 168 26.32 -16.43 3.65
CA LEU A 168 26.27 -15.95 2.26
C LEU A 168 27.63 -16.11 1.56
N LYS A 169 28.73 -15.78 2.25
CA LYS A 169 30.09 -16.00 1.71
C LYS A 169 30.42 -17.48 1.52
N ALA A 170 29.93 -18.35 2.39
CA ALA A 170 30.11 -19.79 2.30
C ALA A 170 29.21 -20.41 1.20
N GLY A 171 28.11 -19.76 0.84
CA GLY A 171 27.15 -20.25 -0.15
C GLY A 171 26.35 -21.47 0.33
N ASP A 172 26.12 -21.61 1.63
CA ASP A 172 25.50 -22.80 2.24
C ASP A 172 24.08 -22.57 2.77
N ILE A 173 23.49 -21.41 2.44
CA ILE A 173 22.11 -21.02 2.74
C ILE A 173 21.36 -20.57 1.48
N LEU A 174 20.03 -20.58 1.58
CA LEU A 174 19.15 -19.89 0.65
C LEU A 174 18.54 -18.68 1.37
N PHE A 175 18.80 -17.50 0.84
CA PHE A 175 18.40 -16.22 1.41
C PHE A 175 17.35 -15.53 0.52
N CYS A 176 16.31 -14.97 1.12
CA CYS A 176 15.32 -14.17 0.41
C CYS A 176 15.41 -12.69 0.75
N MET A 177 15.33 -11.85 -0.27
CA MET A 177 15.23 -10.40 -0.15
C MET A 177 14.24 -9.80 -1.15
N GLY A 178 13.79 -8.57 -0.94
CA GLY A 178 13.05 -7.84 -1.97
C GLY A 178 13.95 -7.56 -3.18
N ASN A 179 13.36 -7.51 -4.38
CA ASN A 179 14.08 -7.09 -5.58
C ASN A 179 14.40 -5.57 -5.53
N SER A 180 15.09 -5.03 -6.54
CA SER A 180 15.53 -3.64 -6.60
C SER A 180 14.42 -2.58 -6.56
N ASP A 181 13.18 -2.95 -6.89
CA ASP A 181 12.02 -2.05 -6.88
C ASP A 181 11.30 -2.03 -5.53
N VAL A 182 11.61 -3.01 -4.68
CA VAL A 182 11.06 -3.13 -3.33
C VAL A 182 11.92 -2.33 -2.35
N PRO A 183 11.34 -1.37 -1.57
CA PRO A 183 12.11 -0.58 -0.62
C PRO A 183 12.95 -1.42 0.36
N VAL A 184 12.39 -2.50 0.96
CA VAL A 184 13.18 -3.37 1.84
C VAL A 184 14.32 -4.07 1.11
N GLY A 185 14.18 -4.37 -0.18
CA GLY A 185 15.26 -4.87 -1.02
C GLY A 185 16.39 -3.85 -1.16
N GLN A 186 16.06 -2.57 -1.33
CA GLN A 186 17.06 -1.49 -1.40
C GLN A 186 17.80 -1.28 -0.08
N TYR A 187 17.12 -1.45 1.07
CA TYR A 187 17.78 -1.49 2.37
C TYR A 187 18.67 -2.71 2.51
N THR A 188 18.22 -3.89 2.05
CA THR A 188 19.01 -5.11 2.04
C THR A 188 20.26 -4.97 1.18
N GLN A 189 20.17 -4.33 0.02
CA GLN A 189 21.34 -4.03 -0.84
C GLN A 189 22.38 -3.21 -0.09
N LYS A 190 21.98 -2.23 0.72
CA LYS A 190 22.91 -1.46 1.56
C LYS A 190 23.55 -2.34 2.64
N ILE A 191 22.79 -3.27 3.24
CA ILE A 191 23.31 -4.23 4.22
C ILE A 191 24.34 -5.14 3.55
N LEU A 192 24.06 -5.68 2.36
CA LEU A 192 25.04 -6.49 1.61
C LEU A 192 26.32 -5.68 1.32
N ALA A 193 26.17 -4.43 0.90
CA ALA A 193 27.31 -3.54 0.64
C ALA A 193 28.11 -3.24 1.92
N TYR A 194 27.47 -3.08 3.07
CA TYR A 194 28.12 -2.89 4.38
C TYR A 194 29.04 -4.08 4.74
N TYR A 195 28.67 -5.31 4.34
CA TYR A 195 29.46 -6.53 4.54
C TYR A 195 30.39 -6.87 3.38
N ASP A 196 30.58 -5.97 2.40
CA ASP A 196 31.37 -6.20 1.19
C ASP A 196 30.91 -7.44 0.40
N LEU A 197 29.58 -7.65 0.32
CA LEU A 197 28.94 -8.74 -0.42
C LEU A 197 28.45 -8.25 -1.79
N ASP A 198 28.78 -9.00 -2.84
CA ASP A 198 28.30 -8.74 -4.21
C ASP A 198 26.99 -9.47 -4.45
N GLU A 199 25.87 -8.73 -4.48
CA GLU A 199 24.54 -9.27 -4.73
C GLU A 199 24.46 -10.07 -6.04
N ALA A 200 25.08 -9.57 -7.13
CA ALA A 200 25.04 -10.22 -8.42
C ALA A 200 25.80 -11.56 -8.40
N ALA A 201 26.92 -11.62 -7.70
CA ALA A 201 27.67 -12.86 -7.53
C ALA A 201 26.89 -13.87 -6.69
N LEU A 202 26.25 -13.44 -5.59
CA LEU A 202 25.41 -14.29 -4.75
C LEU A 202 24.17 -14.82 -5.50
N ALA A 203 23.53 -13.98 -6.29
CA ALA A 203 22.41 -14.38 -7.14
C ALA A 203 22.85 -15.40 -8.21
N ALA A 204 23.99 -15.17 -8.87
CA ALA A 204 24.55 -16.11 -9.84
C ALA A 204 24.94 -17.45 -9.21
N ALA A 205 25.34 -17.45 -7.93
CA ALA A 205 25.61 -18.68 -7.16
C ALA A 205 24.33 -19.40 -6.72
N GLY A 206 23.15 -18.78 -6.89
CA GLY A 206 21.85 -19.37 -6.52
C GLY A 206 21.55 -19.33 -5.03
N VAL A 207 22.25 -18.47 -4.25
CA VAL A 207 22.03 -18.34 -2.80
C VAL A 207 21.00 -17.26 -2.46
N ILE A 208 20.61 -16.41 -3.44
CA ILE A 208 19.57 -15.38 -3.26
C ILE A 208 18.34 -15.72 -4.08
N THR A 209 17.17 -15.57 -3.47
CA THR A 209 15.86 -15.47 -4.11
C THR A 209 15.26 -14.10 -3.89
N TYR A 210 14.34 -13.69 -4.76
CA TYR A 210 13.75 -12.36 -4.71
C TYR A 210 12.23 -12.42 -4.55
N GLY A 211 11.70 -11.56 -3.67
CA GLY A 211 10.28 -11.24 -3.62
C GLY A 211 9.97 -9.96 -4.41
N SER A 212 8.80 -9.89 -5.02
CA SER A 212 8.31 -8.70 -5.71
C SER A 212 7.76 -7.63 -4.75
N ASN A 213 7.48 -8.01 -3.51
CA ASN A 213 7.15 -7.15 -2.38
C ASN A 213 7.56 -7.82 -1.06
N VAL A 214 7.44 -7.10 0.07
CA VAL A 214 7.88 -7.62 1.37
C VAL A 214 7.06 -8.81 1.84
N LYS A 215 5.77 -8.91 1.50
CA LYS A 215 4.90 -10.04 1.91
C LYS A 215 5.33 -11.36 1.26
N GLU A 216 5.84 -11.32 0.03
CA GLU A 216 6.43 -12.51 -0.60
C GLU A 216 7.70 -12.97 0.12
N VAL A 217 8.57 -12.04 0.54
CA VAL A 217 9.75 -12.38 1.34
C VAL A 217 9.33 -13.00 2.67
N THR A 218 8.37 -12.37 3.38
CA THR A 218 7.82 -12.86 4.64
C THR A 218 7.25 -14.27 4.50
N THR A 219 6.50 -14.53 3.43
CA THR A 219 5.93 -15.85 3.13
C THR A 219 6.99 -16.91 2.92
N GLN A 220 8.05 -16.61 2.16
CA GLN A 220 9.14 -17.57 1.92
C GLN A 220 9.86 -17.96 3.22
N VAL A 221 10.05 -17.01 4.14
CA VAL A 221 10.63 -17.30 5.46
C VAL A 221 9.65 -18.12 6.31
N SER A 222 8.38 -17.72 6.42
CA SER A 222 7.38 -18.40 7.24
C SER A 222 7.09 -19.83 6.79
N GLU A 223 7.17 -20.11 5.48
CA GLU A 223 7.02 -21.45 4.90
C GLU A 223 8.31 -22.27 4.91
N ALA A 224 9.39 -21.74 5.49
CA ALA A 224 10.72 -22.36 5.49
C ALA A 224 11.20 -22.76 4.07
N SER A 225 10.80 -21.97 3.05
CA SER A 225 11.27 -22.14 1.69
C SER A 225 12.68 -21.59 1.50
N VAL A 226 13.14 -20.78 2.46
CA VAL A 226 14.48 -20.20 2.56
C VAL A 226 14.98 -20.30 3.99
N ASP A 227 16.28 -20.19 4.18
CA ASP A 227 16.93 -20.29 5.50
C ASP A 227 16.91 -18.95 6.26
N ALA A 228 16.83 -17.83 5.56
CA ALA A 228 16.74 -16.49 6.15
C ALA A 228 16.10 -15.49 5.18
N GLY A 229 15.57 -14.39 5.73
CA GLY A 229 15.07 -13.27 4.95
C GLY A 229 15.22 -11.94 5.68
N VAL A 230 15.36 -10.86 4.91
CA VAL A 230 15.36 -9.49 5.43
C VAL A 230 14.03 -8.84 5.08
N ILE A 231 13.31 -8.42 6.12
CA ILE A 231 11.98 -7.82 6.06
C ILE A 231 11.87 -6.63 7.03
N TYR A 232 10.69 -6.06 7.18
CA TYR A 232 10.45 -5.08 8.23
C TYR A 232 10.00 -5.73 9.55
N CYS A 233 10.30 -5.07 10.67
CA CYS A 233 9.86 -5.49 12.00
C CYS A 233 8.35 -5.69 12.08
N THR A 234 7.59 -4.84 11.42
CA THR A 234 6.11 -4.91 11.34
C THR A 234 5.62 -6.16 10.63
N ASP A 235 6.27 -6.55 9.52
CA ASP A 235 5.92 -7.78 8.80
C ASP A 235 6.28 -9.03 9.60
N ALA A 236 7.43 -9.01 10.27
CA ALA A 236 7.85 -10.09 11.17
C ALA A 236 6.86 -10.26 12.33
N THR A 237 6.46 -9.16 12.98
CA THR A 237 5.49 -9.14 14.08
C THR A 237 4.13 -9.68 13.63
N SER A 238 3.60 -9.18 12.50
CA SER A 238 2.31 -9.59 11.95
C SER A 238 2.29 -11.07 11.54
N ALA A 239 3.42 -11.61 11.06
CA ALA A 239 3.56 -13.01 10.66
C ALA A 239 3.98 -13.94 11.82
N GLY A 240 4.30 -13.40 13.00
CA GLY A 240 4.80 -14.18 14.14
C GLY A 240 6.16 -14.83 13.90
N LEU A 241 7.00 -14.22 13.04
CA LEU A 241 8.32 -14.71 12.71
C LEU A 241 9.35 -14.38 13.82
N SER A 242 10.36 -15.24 13.94
CA SER A 242 11.50 -14.99 14.81
C SER A 242 12.41 -13.93 14.20
N ILE A 243 12.50 -12.79 14.88
CA ILE A 243 13.53 -11.76 14.60
C ILE A 243 14.80 -12.18 15.33
N VAL A 244 15.88 -12.35 14.59
CA VAL A 244 17.19 -12.72 15.18
C VAL A 244 18.14 -11.53 15.28
N ASP A 245 17.98 -10.51 14.43
CA ASP A 245 18.79 -9.28 14.50
C ASP A 245 18.06 -8.09 13.87
N GLU A 246 18.47 -6.87 14.25
CA GLU A 246 17.95 -5.60 13.72
C GLU A 246 19.09 -4.83 13.03
N ALA A 247 18.86 -4.40 11.79
CA ALA A 247 19.85 -3.62 11.04
C ALA A 247 20.07 -2.24 11.68
N THR A 248 21.31 -1.86 11.84
CA THR A 248 21.66 -0.54 12.37
C THR A 248 21.54 0.54 11.31
N ALA A 249 21.47 1.80 11.75
CA ALA A 249 21.47 2.95 10.83
C ALA A 249 22.76 3.02 9.96
N GLU A 250 23.87 2.46 10.43
CA GLU A 250 25.12 2.37 9.64
C GLU A 250 25.00 1.36 8.50
N MET A 251 24.24 0.27 8.70
CA MET A 251 24.04 -0.75 7.69
C MET A 251 23.11 -0.29 6.55
N CYS A 252 21.98 0.34 6.86
CA CYS A 252 20.98 0.61 5.84
C CYS A 252 20.38 2.04 5.84
N GLY A 253 20.69 2.84 6.87
CA GLY A 253 20.05 4.15 7.08
C GLY A 253 18.70 4.03 7.79
N GLN A 254 18.06 5.20 7.97
CA GLN A 254 16.74 5.29 8.58
C GLN A 254 15.65 4.86 7.59
N VAL A 255 14.63 4.17 8.07
CA VAL A 255 13.50 3.66 7.27
C VAL A 255 12.28 4.54 7.51
N VAL A 256 12.08 5.50 6.65
CA VAL A 256 10.97 6.47 6.74
C VAL A 256 9.92 6.17 5.69
N TYR A 257 8.66 6.20 6.10
CA TYR A 257 7.47 6.02 5.28
C TYR A 257 6.81 7.39 5.00
N PRO A 258 7.09 8.01 3.86
CA PRO A 258 6.38 9.22 3.46
C PRO A 258 4.98 8.89 2.93
N ALA A 259 4.05 9.82 3.15
CA ALA A 259 2.71 9.80 2.60
C ALA A 259 2.40 11.15 1.93
N ALA A 260 1.61 11.12 0.85
CA ALA A 260 1.17 12.33 0.16
C ALA A 260 -0.12 12.07 -0.63
N VAL A 261 -0.97 13.09 -0.71
CA VAL A 261 -2.07 13.14 -1.68
C VAL A 261 -1.48 13.43 -3.06
N LEU A 262 -2.06 12.86 -4.11
CA LEU A 262 -1.60 13.12 -5.47
C LEU A 262 -2.31 14.31 -6.10
N LYS A 263 -1.63 15.06 -6.99
CA LYS A 263 -2.17 16.27 -7.66
C LYS A 263 -3.43 15.99 -8.49
N ASN A 264 -3.53 14.77 -9.03
CA ASN A 264 -4.67 14.34 -9.83
C ASN A 264 -5.64 13.43 -9.06
N ALA A 265 -5.61 13.49 -7.73
CA ALA A 265 -6.48 12.71 -6.87
C ALA A 265 -7.96 12.97 -7.19
N PRO A 266 -8.76 11.95 -7.53
CA PRO A 266 -10.20 12.12 -7.76
C PRO A 266 -10.95 12.70 -6.56
N HIS A 267 -10.49 12.38 -5.34
CA HIS A 267 -11.13 12.77 -4.08
C HIS A 267 -10.14 13.49 -3.15
N ALA A 268 -9.45 14.52 -3.67
CA ALA A 268 -8.33 15.18 -2.97
C ALA A 268 -8.66 15.66 -1.56
N GLU A 269 -9.83 16.27 -1.32
CA GLU A 269 -10.19 16.78 0.01
C GLU A 269 -10.43 15.64 1.00
N ALA A 270 -11.16 14.61 0.63
CA ALA A 270 -11.37 13.43 1.48
C ALA A 270 -10.03 12.68 1.74
N ALA A 271 -9.11 12.66 0.77
CA ALA A 271 -7.77 12.10 0.95
C ALA A 271 -6.92 12.92 1.95
N LYS A 272 -7.02 14.26 1.92
CA LYS A 272 -6.37 15.14 2.91
C LYS A 272 -6.92 14.90 4.31
N GLU A 273 -8.24 14.76 4.44
CA GLU A 273 -8.87 14.46 5.73
C GLU A 273 -8.42 13.09 6.27
N PHE A 274 -8.36 12.07 5.41
CA PHE A 274 -7.85 10.76 5.81
C PHE A 274 -6.36 10.81 6.17
N LEU A 275 -5.53 11.51 5.40
CA LEU A 275 -4.12 11.72 5.74
C LEU A 275 -3.95 12.43 7.08
N ALA A 276 -4.79 13.42 7.37
CA ALA A 276 -4.79 14.09 8.67
C ALA A 276 -5.20 13.11 9.80
N TYR A 277 -6.16 12.21 9.56
CA TYR A 277 -6.53 11.17 10.51
C TYR A 277 -5.40 10.19 10.78
N LEU A 278 -4.63 9.78 9.75
CA LEU A 278 -3.47 8.89 9.90
C LEU A 278 -2.39 9.45 10.85
N ARG A 279 -2.43 10.76 11.13
CA ARG A 279 -1.50 11.47 12.03
C ARG A 279 -2.08 11.69 13.43
N THR A 280 -3.25 11.15 13.75
CA THR A 280 -3.84 11.22 15.09
C THR A 280 -3.31 10.12 16.00
N ASP A 281 -3.39 10.35 17.32
CA ASP A 281 -3.01 9.35 18.32
C ASP A 281 -3.74 8.01 18.10
N ALA A 282 -5.02 8.06 17.69
CA ALA A 282 -5.82 6.85 17.43
C ALA A 282 -5.27 6.00 16.28
N ALA A 283 -4.74 6.61 15.23
CA ALA A 283 -4.08 5.89 14.14
C ALA A 283 -2.65 5.48 14.54
N ALA A 284 -1.94 6.32 15.28
CA ALA A 284 -0.62 6.03 15.82
C ALA A 284 -0.63 4.75 16.68
N ASP A 285 -1.60 4.62 17.59
CA ASP A 285 -1.76 3.41 18.44
C ASP A 285 -1.87 2.12 17.59
N VAL A 286 -2.57 2.18 16.44
CA VAL A 286 -2.69 1.02 15.54
C VAL A 286 -1.35 0.72 14.85
N PHE A 287 -0.64 1.72 14.35
CA PHE A 287 0.66 1.55 13.74
C PHE A 287 1.70 1.02 14.74
N GLU A 288 1.73 1.57 15.95
CA GLU A 288 2.67 1.18 17.00
C GLU A 288 2.42 -0.24 17.52
N SER A 289 1.16 -0.71 17.45
CA SER A 289 0.80 -2.07 17.88
C SER A 289 1.52 -3.18 17.13
N VAL A 290 2.00 -2.91 15.92
CA VAL A 290 2.77 -3.86 15.09
C VAL A 290 4.26 -3.50 14.99
N GLY A 291 4.70 -2.39 15.58
CA GLY A 291 6.12 -2.02 15.67
C GLY A 291 6.56 -0.86 14.78
N PHE A 292 5.65 -0.10 14.16
CA PHE A 292 5.99 1.21 13.61
C PHE A 292 6.26 2.22 14.72
N THR A 293 6.94 3.30 14.38
CA THR A 293 7.01 4.52 15.19
C THR A 293 6.33 5.64 14.43
N ALA A 294 5.32 6.30 15.01
CA ALA A 294 4.68 7.48 14.44
C ALA A 294 5.63 8.70 14.52
N LEU A 295 5.64 9.56 13.48
CA LEU A 295 6.52 10.73 13.35
C LEU A 295 5.76 12.05 13.44
#